data_5567cc3490776a4f0cd096987734797b
#
_entry.id   5567cc3490776a4f0cd096987734797b
#
_cell.length_a   1.000
_cell.length_b   1.000
_cell.length_c   1.000
_cell.angle_alpha   90.00
_cell.angle_beta   90.00
_cell.angle_gamma   90.00
#
_symmetry.space_group_name_H-M   'P 1'
#
loop_
_entity.id
_entity.type
_entity.pdbx_description
1 polymer ?
#
loop_
_entity_poly.entity_id
_entity_poly.type
_entity_poly.pdbx_seq_one_letter_code
_entity_poly.pdbx_strand_id
1 'polypeptide(L)'
;RTWRTCSVEVILASPMVRIRSPSFRPQSRAGQGHIHEKNDDRYILAGYPWFKSRARDTFIALPGLTLSIEEDEYFDLVMKTAEVALREFMEGKPITKHIYEIEQPDVPLWAIWAIQQYAKECGREKCAKKYGALVIDILKYIESDGHPNLKLHDNGLLYAQSSHGEAITWMNSVANGRLVVPRTGYIVEFNALWYNALLFGASLLDEGNAVREHLQAVAANAKQ
;
A
#
# COMPACT_ATOMS: atom_id res chain seq x y z
N ARG A 1 9.55 -15.58 -27.20
CA ARG A 1 8.66 -16.47 -26.41
C ARG A 1 7.67 -15.56 -25.72
N THR A 2 6.48 -15.49 -26.30
CA THR A 2 5.34 -14.72 -25.82
C THR A 2 4.84 -15.32 -24.50
N TRP A 3 4.92 -14.56 -23.43
CA TRP A 3 4.23 -14.87 -22.19
C TRP A 3 2.73 -14.75 -22.44
N ARG A 4 2.03 -15.84 -22.35
CA ARG A 4 0.56 -15.82 -22.30
C ARG A 4 0.19 -15.18 -20.97
N THR A 5 -0.54 -14.10 -21.04
CA THR A 5 -1.18 -13.43 -19.89
C THR A 5 -2.06 -14.44 -19.17
N CYS A 6 -1.65 -14.81 -17.96
CA CYS A 6 -2.51 -15.49 -17.02
C CYS A 6 -3.58 -14.48 -16.60
N SER A 7 -4.82 -14.73 -17.00
CA SER A 7 -5.96 -13.94 -16.51
C SER A 7 -6.14 -14.26 -15.04
N VAL A 8 -5.67 -13.40 -14.17
CA VAL A 8 -6.04 -13.42 -12.76
C VAL A 8 -7.40 -12.75 -12.69
N GLU A 9 -8.46 -13.53 -12.58
CA GLU A 9 -9.77 -13.02 -12.21
C GLU A 9 -9.70 -12.56 -10.76
N VAL A 10 -9.34 -11.31 -10.55
CA VAL A 10 -9.49 -10.68 -9.24
C VAL A 10 -10.96 -10.30 -9.13
N ILE A 11 -11.68 -11.05 -8.33
CA ILE A 11 -13.07 -10.75 -7.99
C ILE A 11 -13.04 -9.53 -7.07
N LEU A 12 -13.10 -8.36 -7.67
CA LEU A 12 -13.56 -7.18 -6.95
C LEU A 12 -15.01 -7.44 -6.60
N ALA A 13 -15.39 -7.21 -5.36
CA ALA A 13 -16.75 -7.48 -4.95
C ALA A 13 -17.69 -6.64 -5.75
N SER A 14 -18.10 -7.34 -6.67
CA SER A 14 -19.18 -7.36 -7.54
C SER A 14 -19.59 -6.06 -8.23
N PRO A 15 -19.89 -6.11 -9.50
CA PRO A 15 -19.64 -7.15 -10.46
C PRO A 15 -18.33 -6.94 -11.20
N MET A 16 -17.67 -8.05 -11.46
CA MET A 16 -16.57 -8.22 -12.40
C MET A 16 -15.99 -6.95 -13.02
N VAL A 17 -14.82 -6.51 -12.57
CA VAL A 17 -13.93 -5.76 -13.46
C VAL A 17 -13.50 -6.74 -14.55
N ARG A 18 -14.20 -6.70 -15.69
CA ARG A 18 -13.69 -7.31 -16.91
C ARG A 18 -12.46 -6.51 -17.30
N ILE A 19 -11.29 -7.12 -17.18
CA ILE A 19 -10.08 -6.61 -17.82
C ILE A 19 -10.40 -6.55 -19.32
N ARG A 20 -10.46 -5.33 -19.85
CA ARG A 20 -10.76 -5.11 -21.25
C ARG A 20 -9.54 -5.39 -22.11
N SER A 21 -9.78 -6.12 -23.20
CA SER A 21 -9.00 -5.91 -24.42
C SER A 21 -9.34 -4.52 -25.01
N PRO A 22 -8.45 -3.87 -25.74
CA PRO A 22 -8.63 -2.49 -26.24
C PRO A 22 -9.88 -2.24 -27.10
N SER A 23 -10.62 -3.30 -27.46
CA SER A 23 -11.80 -3.23 -28.33
C SER A 23 -13.15 -3.26 -27.60
N PHE A 24 -13.19 -3.33 -26.26
CA PHE A 24 -14.44 -3.48 -25.54
C PHE A 24 -14.85 -2.21 -24.78
N ARG A 25 -15.78 -1.42 -25.32
CA ARG A 25 -16.52 -0.38 -24.56
C ARG A 25 -17.73 -1.03 -23.87
N PRO A 26 -17.89 -0.94 -22.55
CA PRO A 26 -19.14 -1.40 -21.91
C PRO A 26 -20.25 -0.42 -22.23
N GLN A 27 -21.27 -0.90 -22.91
CA GLN A 27 -22.51 -0.15 -23.15
C GLN A 27 -23.60 -0.42 -22.09
N SER A 28 -23.30 -0.95 -20.93
CA SER A 28 -24.31 -1.17 -19.92
C SER A 28 -23.85 -0.79 -18.52
N ARG A 29 -24.74 -0.08 -17.81
CA ARG A 29 -24.62 0.27 -16.38
C ARG A 29 -24.40 -0.94 -15.44
N ALA A 30 -24.52 -2.16 -15.91
CA ALA A 30 -24.32 -3.39 -15.14
C ALA A 30 -22.85 -3.65 -14.75
N GLY A 31 -21.88 -2.97 -15.35
CA GLY A 31 -20.45 -3.09 -15.02
C GLY A 31 -19.96 -2.19 -13.87
N GLN A 32 -20.82 -1.28 -13.38
CA GLN A 32 -20.44 -0.29 -12.35
C GLN A 32 -20.71 -0.73 -10.90
N GLY A 33 -21.11 -1.93 -10.67
CA GLY A 33 -21.77 -2.33 -9.43
C GLY A 33 -20.90 -2.89 -8.34
N HIS A 34 -19.59 -2.62 -8.22
CA HIS A 34 -18.85 -3.20 -7.08
C HIS A 34 -17.59 -2.50 -6.63
N ILE A 35 -17.38 -1.31 -7.07
CA ILE A 35 -16.72 -0.35 -6.20
C ILE A 35 -17.84 0.16 -5.32
N HIS A 36 -17.85 -0.18 -4.06
CA HIS A 36 -18.85 0.28 -3.13
C HIS A 36 -18.79 1.80 -3.04
N GLU A 37 -19.69 2.48 -3.73
CA GLU A 37 -19.94 3.92 -3.56
C GLU A 37 -20.67 4.14 -2.26
N LYS A 38 -19.97 4.65 -1.28
CA LYS A 38 -20.60 5.29 -0.14
C LYS A 38 -19.94 6.66 0.00
N ASN A 39 -20.66 7.71 -0.35
CA ASN A 39 -20.20 9.10 -0.19
C ASN A 39 -18.91 9.45 -0.96
N ASP A 40 -18.80 9.10 -2.25
CA ASP A 40 -17.62 9.31 -3.12
C ASP A 40 -16.36 8.51 -2.75
N ASP A 41 -16.37 7.71 -1.72
CA ASP A 41 -15.26 6.83 -1.36
C ASP A 41 -15.20 5.60 -2.28
N ARG A 42 -14.00 5.13 -2.59
CA ARG A 42 -13.74 3.95 -3.42
C ARG A 42 -12.90 2.95 -2.65
N TYR A 43 -13.31 1.68 -2.73
CA TYR A 43 -12.71 0.58 -1.96
C TYR A 43 -12.42 -0.61 -2.85
N ILE A 44 -11.32 -1.32 -2.57
CA ILE A 44 -11.03 -2.65 -3.12
C ILE A 44 -11.37 -3.67 -2.05
N LEU A 45 -12.20 -4.67 -2.39
CA LEU A 45 -12.51 -5.76 -1.47
C LEU A 45 -11.49 -6.88 -1.59
N ALA A 46 -10.98 -7.36 -0.46
CA ALA A 46 -9.97 -8.41 -0.38
C ALA A 46 -10.46 -9.79 -0.86
N GLY A 47 -11.78 -10.02 -0.85
CA GLY A 47 -12.39 -11.23 -1.36
C GLY A 47 -13.91 -11.25 -1.17
N TYR A 48 -14.62 -11.42 -2.28
CA TYR A 48 -16.09 -11.47 -2.29
C TYR A 48 -16.62 -12.86 -2.00
N PRO A 49 -17.70 -12.99 -1.21
CA PRO A 49 -18.40 -11.93 -0.45
C PRO A 49 -17.90 -11.80 0.99
N TRP A 50 -16.85 -12.54 1.37
CA TRP A 50 -16.52 -12.83 2.76
C TRP A 50 -15.63 -11.79 3.43
N PHE A 51 -14.72 -11.18 2.65
CA PHE A 51 -13.77 -10.23 3.18
C PHE A 51 -14.16 -8.81 2.81
N LYS A 52 -13.90 -7.90 3.75
CA LYS A 52 -14.08 -6.47 3.58
C LYS A 52 -12.88 -5.85 2.86
N SER A 53 -12.86 -4.55 2.69
CA SER A 53 -11.68 -3.84 2.22
C SER A 53 -10.60 -3.91 3.29
N ARG A 54 -9.45 -4.50 2.95
CA ARG A 54 -8.27 -4.58 3.80
C ARG A 54 -7.15 -3.75 3.22
N ALA A 55 -6.43 -3.02 4.05
CA ALA A 55 -5.44 -2.06 3.61
C ALA A 55 -4.30 -2.70 2.80
N ARG A 56 -3.71 -3.80 3.31
CA ARG A 56 -2.64 -4.52 2.60
C ARG A 56 -3.09 -4.98 1.22
N ASP A 57 -4.25 -5.66 1.15
CA ASP A 57 -4.80 -6.17 -0.12
C ASP A 57 -5.10 -5.03 -1.07
N THR A 58 -5.63 -3.91 -0.56
CA THR A 58 -5.90 -2.71 -1.35
C THR A 58 -4.63 -2.20 -2.01
N PHE A 59 -3.56 -1.93 -1.26
CA PHE A 59 -2.34 -1.34 -1.83
C PHE A 59 -1.60 -2.30 -2.76
N ILE A 60 -1.59 -3.60 -2.47
CA ILE A 60 -0.94 -4.60 -3.33
C ILE A 60 -1.70 -4.78 -4.64
N ALA A 61 -3.04 -4.84 -4.59
CA ALA A 61 -3.86 -5.09 -5.76
C ALA A 61 -4.08 -3.84 -6.64
N LEU A 62 -4.08 -2.65 -6.04
CA LEU A 62 -4.45 -1.39 -6.68
C LEU A 62 -3.70 -1.12 -8.00
N PRO A 63 -2.36 -1.22 -8.09
CA PRO A 63 -1.67 -0.98 -9.36
C PRO A 63 -2.12 -1.93 -10.48
N GLY A 64 -2.26 -3.22 -10.15
CA GLY A 64 -2.69 -4.22 -11.11
C GLY A 64 -4.13 -4.06 -11.57
N LEU A 65 -5.01 -3.54 -10.72
CA LEU A 65 -6.43 -3.37 -11.03
C LEU A 65 -6.74 -2.07 -11.78
N THR A 66 -5.83 -1.13 -11.77
CA THR A 66 -6.05 0.21 -12.32
C THR A 66 -4.98 0.58 -13.35
N LEU A 67 -3.73 0.72 -12.95
CA LEU A 67 -2.66 1.21 -13.82
C LEU A 67 -2.38 0.27 -15.01
N SER A 68 -2.43 -1.04 -14.81
CA SER A 68 -2.18 -2.01 -15.89
C SER A 68 -3.27 -2.04 -16.97
N ILE A 69 -4.38 -1.35 -16.76
CA ILE A 69 -5.48 -1.18 -17.72
C ILE A 69 -5.69 0.29 -18.11
N GLU A 70 -4.69 1.14 -17.82
CA GLU A 70 -4.66 2.56 -18.17
C GLU A 70 -5.80 3.39 -17.50
N GLU A 71 -6.23 2.96 -16.30
CA GLU A 71 -7.31 3.60 -15.52
C GLU A 71 -6.72 4.31 -14.29
N ASP A 72 -5.82 5.26 -14.51
CA ASP A 72 -5.14 6.01 -13.44
C ASP A 72 -6.09 6.88 -12.60
N GLU A 73 -7.23 7.30 -13.14
CA GLU A 73 -8.27 7.99 -12.38
C GLU A 73 -8.86 7.10 -11.26
N TYR A 74 -9.05 5.81 -11.51
CA TYR A 74 -9.51 4.89 -10.46
C TYR A 74 -8.45 4.64 -9.40
N PHE A 75 -7.17 4.60 -9.79
CA PHE A 75 -6.08 4.59 -8.82
C PHE A 75 -6.19 5.78 -7.86
N ASP A 76 -6.37 6.97 -8.40
CA ASP A 76 -6.49 8.21 -7.65
C ASP A 76 -7.69 8.21 -6.70
N LEU A 77 -8.84 7.71 -7.14
CA LEU A 77 -10.07 7.65 -6.32
C LEU A 77 -9.91 6.70 -5.13
N VAL A 78 -9.30 5.52 -5.34
CA VAL A 78 -9.02 4.58 -4.24
C VAL A 78 -7.96 5.13 -3.32
N MET A 79 -6.88 5.69 -3.86
CA MET A 79 -5.81 6.30 -3.05
C MET A 79 -6.31 7.46 -2.21
N LYS A 80 -7.21 8.31 -2.72
CA LYS A 80 -7.84 9.39 -1.95
C LYS A 80 -8.54 8.86 -0.69
N THR A 81 -9.28 7.77 -0.83
CA THR A 81 -9.96 7.12 0.31
C THR A 81 -8.96 6.51 1.29
N ALA A 82 -7.94 5.81 0.77
CA ALA A 82 -6.92 5.15 1.56
C ALA A 82 -5.99 6.14 2.27
N GLU A 83 -5.65 7.27 1.64
CA GLU A 83 -4.84 8.33 2.24
C GLU A 83 -5.51 8.92 3.48
N VAL A 84 -6.84 9.14 3.44
CA VAL A 84 -7.56 9.62 4.63
C VAL A 84 -7.39 8.65 5.79
N ALA A 85 -7.60 7.34 5.57
CA ALA A 85 -7.43 6.33 6.61
C ALA A 85 -5.98 6.27 7.15
N LEU A 86 -4.98 6.35 6.26
CA LEU A 86 -3.57 6.38 6.66
C LEU A 86 -3.23 7.60 7.51
N ARG A 87 -3.68 8.79 7.12
CA ARG A 87 -3.44 10.02 7.89
C ARG A 87 -4.15 9.97 9.24
N GLU A 88 -5.41 9.53 9.28
CA GLU A 88 -6.14 9.35 10.53
C GLU A 88 -5.39 8.39 11.48
N PHE A 89 -4.87 7.29 10.95
CA PHE A 89 -4.06 6.34 11.73
C PHE A 89 -2.76 6.97 12.25
N MET A 90 -1.97 7.61 11.37
CA MET A 90 -0.70 8.24 11.75
C MET A 90 -0.89 9.37 12.77
N GLU A 91 -2.03 10.04 12.75
CA GLU A 91 -2.37 11.12 13.68
C GLU A 91 -3.06 10.62 14.97
N GLY A 92 -3.25 9.30 15.12
CA GLY A 92 -3.96 8.71 16.27
C GLY A 92 -5.44 9.06 16.32
N LYS A 93 -6.06 9.40 15.19
CA LYS A 93 -7.48 9.73 15.07
C LYS A 93 -8.33 8.47 14.83
N PRO A 94 -9.63 8.51 15.17
CA PRO A 94 -10.55 7.45 14.78
C PRO A 94 -10.61 7.29 13.25
N ILE A 95 -10.54 6.05 12.78
CA ILE A 95 -10.60 5.74 11.34
C ILE A 95 -12.06 5.89 10.87
N THR A 96 -12.28 6.83 9.95
CA THR A 96 -13.60 7.13 9.39
C THR A 96 -13.93 6.32 8.12
N LYS A 97 -12.89 5.79 7.46
CA LYS A 97 -13.04 5.02 6.22
C LYS A 97 -13.20 3.52 6.49
N HIS A 98 -13.90 2.84 5.58
CA HIS A 98 -14.16 1.40 5.70
C HIS A 98 -12.98 0.57 5.15
N ILE A 99 -11.76 0.89 5.59
CA ILE A 99 -10.53 0.14 5.30
C ILE A 99 -10.05 -0.47 6.61
N TYR A 100 -10.05 -1.80 6.66
CA TYR A 100 -9.66 -2.56 7.84
C TYR A 100 -8.17 -2.87 7.84
N GLU A 101 -7.61 -3.13 9.01
CA GLU A 101 -6.21 -3.52 9.19
C GLU A 101 -5.23 -2.44 8.69
N ILE A 102 -5.63 -1.15 8.76
CA ILE A 102 -4.77 -0.02 8.38
C ILE A 102 -3.56 0.11 9.32
N GLU A 103 -3.71 -0.38 10.55
CA GLU A 103 -2.71 -0.39 11.63
C GLU A 103 -1.63 -1.47 11.45
N GLN A 104 -1.73 -2.33 10.46
CA GLN A 104 -0.72 -3.35 10.22
C GLN A 104 0.62 -2.73 9.80
N PRO A 105 1.77 -3.22 10.35
CA PRO A 105 3.04 -2.51 10.22
C PRO A 105 3.60 -2.45 8.79
N ASP A 106 3.23 -3.35 7.91
CA ASP A 106 3.65 -3.33 6.50
C ASP A 106 2.76 -2.46 5.61
N VAL A 107 1.60 -2.04 6.10
CA VAL A 107 0.63 -1.26 5.32
C VAL A 107 1.18 0.09 4.83
N PRO A 108 1.84 0.92 5.66
CA PRO A 108 2.44 2.15 5.19
C PRO A 108 3.50 1.92 4.10
N LEU A 109 4.25 0.83 4.19
CA LEU A 109 5.27 0.45 3.20
C LEU A 109 4.64 0.01 1.87
N TRP A 110 3.54 -0.75 1.92
CA TRP A 110 2.77 -1.13 0.73
C TRP A 110 2.10 0.09 0.07
N ALA A 111 1.67 1.07 0.85
CA ALA A 111 1.16 2.33 0.30
C ALA A 111 2.23 3.06 -0.52
N ILE A 112 3.46 3.17 -0.01
CA ILE A 112 4.58 3.74 -0.75
C ILE A 112 4.89 2.93 -2.01
N TRP A 113 4.87 1.60 -1.91
CA TRP A 113 5.08 0.73 -3.07
C TRP A 113 4.01 0.94 -4.16
N ALA A 114 2.74 1.05 -3.79
CA ALA A 114 1.66 1.35 -4.76
C ALA A 114 1.88 2.70 -5.46
N ILE A 115 2.26 3.74 -4.70
CA ILE A 115 2.59 5.06 -5.23
C ILE A 115 3.82 4.99 -6.16
N GLN A 116 4.80 4.14 -5.86
CA GLN A 116 5.94 3.92 -6.73
C GLN A 116 5.52 3.29 -8.08
N GLN A 117 4.56 2.37 -8.09
CA GLN A 117 4.01 1.86 -9.36
C GLN A 117 3.31 2.97 -10.15
N TYR A 118 2.55 3.85 -9.47
CA TYR A 118 1.97 5.03 -10.12
C TYR A 118 3.05 5.92 -10.75
N ALA A 119 4.18 6.13 -10.06
CA ALA A 119 5.29 6.92 -10.60
C ALA A 119 5.91 6.30 -11.87
N LYS A 120 5.96 4.98 -11.96
CA LYS A 120 6.47 4.25 -13.15
C LYS A 120 5.56 4.42 -14.35
N GLU A 121 4.24 4.35 -14.16
CA GLU A 121 3.26 4.43 -15.25
C GLU A 121 2.92 5.87 -15.63
N CYS A 122 2.69 6.74 -14.64
CA CYS A 122 2.19 8.10 -14.86
C CYS A 122 3.28 9.18 -14.85
N GLY A 123 4.53 8.80 -14.56
CA GLY A 123 5.68 9.71 -14.50
C GLY A 123 5.98 10.23 -13.10
N ARG A 124 7.29 10.36 -12.82
CA ARG A 124 7.80 10.76 -11.50
C ARG A 124 7.36 12.15 -11.08
N GLU A 125 7.37 13.13 -11.97
CA GLU A 125 6.98 14.52 -11.65
C GLU A 125 5.50 14.62 -11.26
N LYS A 126 4.61 13.94 -12.00
CA LYS A 126 3.18 13.88 -11.69
C LYS A 126 2.97 13.22 -10.31
N CYS A 127 3.70 12.14 -10.05
CA CYS A 127 3.67 11.44 -8.78
C CYS A 127 4.18 12.32 -7.63
N ALA A 128 5.32 12.99 -7.79
CA ALA A 128 5.91 13.86 -6.76
C ALA A 128 4.96 14.99 -6.36
N LYS A 129 4.31 15.64 -7.34
CA LYS A 129 3.32 16.70 -7.08
C LYS A 129 2.09 16.18 -6.33
N LYS A 130 1.65 14.96 -6.60
CA LYS A 130 0.40 14.41 -6.07
C LYS A 130 0.58 13.66 -4.75
N TYR A 131 1.57 12.81 -4.68
CA TYR A 131 1.78 11.87 -3.58
C TYR A 131 3.09 12.08 -2.83
N GLY A 132 3.97 12.98 -3.30
CA GLY A 132 5.28 13.18 -2.68
C GLY A 132 5.19 13.53 -1.20
N ALA A 133 4.27 14.42 -0.83
CA ALA A 133 4.05 14.80 0.57
C ALA A 133 3.65 13.57 1.42
N LEU A 134 2.69 12.76 0.95
CA LEU A 134 2.26 11.56 1.66
C LEU A 134 3.41 10.56 1.86
N VAL A 135 4.24 10.34 0.83
CA VAL A 135 5.41 9.44 0.93
C VAL A 135 6.36 9.93 2.02
N ILE A 136 6.69 11.21 2.02
CA ILE A 136 7.60 11.79 3.01
C ILE A 136 7.00 11.77 4.42
N ASP A 137 5.71 12.02 4.57
CA ASP A 137 5.01 11.94 5.86
C ASP A 137 5.03 10.53 6.43
N ILE A 138 4.80 9.50 5.59
CA ILE A 138 4.88 8.09 6.01
C ILE A 138 6.30 7.74 6.44
N LEU A 139 7.32 8.14 5.67
CA LEU A 139 8.72 7.85 6.03
C LEU A 139 9.08 8.50 7.37
N LYS A 140 8.76 9.76 7.57
CA LYS A 140 8.98 10.46 8.85
C LYS A 140 8.24 9.81 10.01
N TYR A 141 7.00 9.37 9.78
CA TYR A 141 6.20 8.70 10.80
C TYR A 141 6.89 7.40 11.26
N ILE A 142 7.43 6.61 10.33
CA ILE A 142 8.16 5.39 10.65
C ILE A 142 9.48 5.72 11.36
N GLU A 143 10.26 6.69 10.87
CA GLU A 143 11.54 7.11 11.46
C GLU A 143 11.40 7.69 12.88
N SER A 144 10.27 8.31 13.17
CA SER A 144 9.99 8.87 14.51
C SER A 144 9.46 7.84 15.51
N ASP A 145 9.54 6.54 15.21
CA ASP A 145 8.93 5.46 16.00
C ASP A 145 7.42 5.67 16.21
N GLY A 146 6.74 6.34 15.27
CA GLY A 146 5.31 6.63 15.35
C GLY A 146 4.42 5.39 15.28
N HIS A 147 4.89 4.33 14.61
CA HIS A 147 4.12 3.11 14.47
C HIS A 147 4.32 2.18 15.68
N PRO A 148 3.24 1.74 16.38
CA PRO A 148 3.34 0.99 17.64
C PRO A 148 4.07 -0.36 17.52
N ASN A 149 4.07 -0.97 16.33
CA ASN A 149 4.63 -2.30 16.08
C ASN A 149 5.91 -2.26 15.21
N LEU A 150 6.44 -1.08 14.88
CA LEU A 150 7.70 -0.90 14.15
C LEU A 150 8.65 -0.02 14.93
N LYS A 151 9.91 -0.35 14.86
CA LYS A 151 10.99 0.47 15.39
C LYS A 151 12.17 0.49 14.44
N LEU A 152 12.66 1.69 14.12
CA LEU A 152 13.88 1.87 13.35
C LEU A 152 15.09 1.74 14.30
N HIS A 153 16.01 0.83 13.99
CA HIS A 153 17.23 0.65 14.75
C HIS A 153 18.42 1.37 14.10
N ASP A 154 19.49 1.58 14.86
CA ASP A 154 20.70 2.30 14.44
C ASP A 154 21.39 1.70 13.20
N ASN A 155 21.16 0.40 12.94
CA ASN A 155 21.62 -0.28 11.73
C ASN A 155 20.80 0.03 10.48
N GLY A 156 19.80 0.93 10.58
CA GLY A 156 18.92 1.31 9.48
C GLY A 156 17.80 0.33 9.16
N LEU A 157 17.68 -0.77 9.92
CA LEU A 157 16.66 -1.79 9.71
C LEU A 157 15.45 -1.60 10.62
N LEU A 158 14.26 -1.95 10.10
CA LEU A 158 13.02 -1.99 10.87
C LEU A 158 12.93 -3.30 11.67
N TYR A 159 12.75 -3.16 12.96
CA TYR A 159 12.36 -4.23 13.86
C TYR A 159 10.85 -4.20 14.05
N ALA A 160 10.17 -5.32 13.85
CA ALA A 160 8.74 -5.44 14.01
C ALA A 160 8.39 -6.37 15.16
N GLN A 161 7.46 -5.94 16.02
CA GLN A 161 7.00 -6.71 17.16
C GLN A 161 5.53 -6.43 17.43
N SER A 162 4.73 -7.50 17.64
CA SER A 162 3.37 -7.35 18.10
C SER A 162 3.35 -6.97 19.58
N SER A 163 2.53 -5.99 19.95
CA SER A 163 2.34 -5.55 21.33
C SER A 163 1.48 -6.53 22.12
N HIS A 164 0.57 -7.27 21.46
CA HIS A 164 -0.45 -8.10 22.12
C HIS A 164 -0.48 -9.55 21.58
N GLY A 165 0.52 -9.95 20.78
CA GLY A 165 0.61 -11.32 20.25
C GLY A 165 -0.26 -11.60 19.02
N GLU A 166 -0.85 -10.54 18.41
CA GLU A 166 -1.56 -10.64 17.14
C GLU A 166 -0.61 -10.80 15.96
N ALA A 167 -1.15 -11.26 14.83
CA ALA A 167 -0.41 -11.35 13.59
C ALA A 167 -0.09 -9.94 13.05
N ILE A 168 1.19 -9.70 12.76
CA ILE A 168 1.68 -8.43 12.21
C ILE A 168 2.14 -8.54 10.76
N THR A 169 1.93 -9.69 10.12
CA THR A 169 2.30 -9.92 8.72
C THR A 169 1.14 -10.59 7.98
N TRP A 170 1.32 -10.77 6.67
CA TRP A 170 0.40 -11.53 5.84
C TRP A 170 0.23 -13.00 6.27
N MET A 171 1.20 -13.55 7.03
CA MET A 171 1.12 -14.89 7.64
C MET A 171 0.29 -14.82 8.93
N ASN A 172 -1.01 -14.66 8.79
CA ASN A 172 -1.94 -14.38 9.88
C ASN A 172 -2.86 -15.55 10.26
N SER A 173 -2.57 -16.76 9.78
CA SER A 173 -3.35 -17.95 10.10
C SER A 173 -3.27 -18.29 11.59
N VAL A 174 -4.42 -18.64 12.17
CA VAL A 174 -4.57 -19.02 13.57
C VAL A 174 -5.11 -20.46 13.66
N ALA A 175 -4.49 -21.28 14.50
CA ALA A 175 -4.96 -22.62 14.84
C ALA A 175 -5.05 -22.75 16.37
N ASN A 176 -6.19 -23.21 16.88
CA ASN A 176 -6.43 -23.36 18.33
C ASN A 176 -6.13 -22.09 19.15
N GLY A 177 -6.48 -20.92 18.61
CA GLY A 177 -6.28 -19.63 19.26
C GLY A 177 -4.82 -19.13 19.28
N ARG A 178 -3.92 -19.78 18.54
CA ARG A 178 -2.50 -19.38 18.43
C ARG A 178 -2.10 -19.15 16.99
N LEU A 179 -1.23 -18.19 16.77
CA LEU A 179 -0.62 -17.98 15.46
C LEU A 179 0.15 -19.23 15.01
N VAL A 180 -0.10 -19.67 13.78
CA VAL A 180 0.63 -20.80 13.18
C VAL A 180 2.08 -20.39 12.91
N VAL A 181 2.29 -19.17 12.48
CA VAL A 181 3.63 -18.60 12.22
C VAL A 181 3.73 -17.25 12.93
N PRO A 182 4.09 -17.25 14.22
CA PRO A 182 4.41 -16.01 14.91
C PRO A 182 5.68 -15.40 14.32
N ARG A 183 5.64 -14.12 13.96
CA ARG A 183 6.78 -13.43 13.35
C ARG A 183 7.08 -12.16 14.15
N THR A 184 8.35 -11.99 14.46
CA THR A 184 8.87 -10.80 15.13
C THR A 184 10.34 -10.61 14.74
N GLY A 185 10.87 -9.42 14.89
CA GLY A 185 12.25 -9.12 14.59
C GLY A 185 12.46 -8.40 13.27
N TYR A 186 13.61 -8.58 12.66
CA TYR A 186 13.94 -8.01 11.35
C TYR A 186 13.32 -8.85 10.24
N ILE A 187 12.07 -8.54 9.90
CA ILE A 187 11.31 -9.27 8.89
C ILE A 187 11.82 -8.87 7.51
N VAL A 188 12.22 -9.86 6.70
CA VAL A 188 12.90 -9.64 5.41
C VAL A 188 12.06 -8.78 4.46
N GLU A 189 10.78 -9.11 4.28
CA GLU A 189 9.91 -8.34 3.37
C GLU A 189 9.66 -6.90 3.86
N PHE A 190 9.60 -6.67 5.16
CA PHE A 190 9.47 -5.31 5.70
C PHE A 190 10.70 -4.48 5.40
N ASN A 191 11.89 -5.06 5.60
CA ASN A 191 13.14 -4.38 5.35
C ASN A 191 13.42 -4.19 3.85
N ALA A 192 12.99 -5.11 3.01
CA ALA A 192 13.04 -4.94 1.56
C ALA A 192 12.13 -3.78 1.08
N LEU A 193 10.89 -3.71 1.60
CA LEU A 193 9.98 -2.61 1.32
C LEU A 193 10.49 -1.28 1.88
N TRP A 194 11.06 -1.29 3.09
CA TRP A 194 11.64 -0.12 3.73
C TRP A 194 12.81 0.46 2.92
N TYR A 195 13.78 -0.38 2.57
CA TYR A 195 14.89 0.03 1.72
C TYR A 195 14.42 0.64 0.40
N ASN A 196 13.45 -0.02 -0.26
CA ASN A 196 12.84 0.48 -1.48
C ASN A 196 12.11 1.81 -1.25
N ALA A 197 11.39 1.97 -0.14
CA ALA A 197 10.65 3.18 0.20
C ALA A 197 11.59 4.38 0.44
N LEU A 198 12.72 4.17 1.13
CA LEU A 198 13.75 5.19 1.34
C LEU A 198 14.33 5.70 0.01
N LEU A 199 14.72 4.79 -0.88
CA LEU A 199 15.27 5.15 -2.19
C LEU A 199 14.22 5.84 -3.08
N PHE A 200 12.99 5.36 -3.05
CA PHE A 200 11.90 5.97 -3.80
C PHE A 200 11.57 7.37 -3.27
N GLY A 201 11.43 7.54 -1.94
CA GLY A 201 11.19 8.84 -1.31
C GLY A 201 12.31 9.85 -1.65
N ALA A 202 13.56 9.43 -1.56
CA ALA A 202 14.70 10.24 -1.97
C ALA A 202 14.62 10.65 -3.46
N SER A 203 14.15 9.77 -4.34
CA SER A 203 14.04 10.04 -5.77
C SER A 203 12.96 11.08 -6.12
N LEU A 204 11.99 11.33 -5.23
CA LEU A 204 10.94 12.33 -5.42
C LEU A 204 11.38 13.75 -5.08
N LEU A 205 12.55 13.91 -4.46
CA LEU A 205 13.11 15.19 -4.00
C LEU A 205 14.24 15.65 -4.91
N ASP A 206 14.45 16.97 -4.96
CA ASP A 206 15.52 17.57 -5.75
C ASP A 206 16.91 17.26 -5.17
N GLU A 207 17.95 17.40 -6.00
CA GLU A 207 19.34 17.30 -5.57
C GLU A 207 19.69 18.41 -4.59
N GLY A 208 20.47 18.10 -3.55
CA GLY A 208 20.80 19.03 -2.49
C GLY A 208 19.72 19.22 -1.42
N ASN A 209 18.60 18.48 -1.51
CA ASN A 209 17.60 18.47 -0.46
C ASN A 209 18.08 17.66 0.74
N ALA A 210 18.14 18.28 1.92
CA ALA A 210 18.64 17.63 3.15
C ALA A 210 17.86 16.34 3.52
N VAL A 211 16.53 16.31 3.24
CA VAL A 211 15.72 15.09 3.47
C VAL A 211 16.14 13.99 2.51
N ARG A 212 16.41 14.31 1.25
CA ARG A 212 16.92 13.32 0.27
C ARG A 212 18.23 12.69 0.74
N GLU A 213 19.18 13.52 1.16
CA GLU A 213 20.49 13.06 1.64
C GLU A 213 20.34 12.17 2.89
N HIS A 214 19.48 12.57 3.81
CA HIS A 214 19.16 11.77 5.00
C HIS A 214 18.58 10.40 4.63
N LEU A 215 17.55 10.34 3.77
CA LEU A 215 16.94 9.07 3.34
C LEU A 215 17.96 8.15 2.65
N GLN A 216 18.86 8.71 1.85
CA GLN A 216 19.94 7.95 1.21
C GLN A 216 20.94 7.40 2.23
N ALA A 217 21.27 8.16 3.27
CA ALA A 217 22.14 7.70 4.34
C ALA A 217 21.53 6.55 5.15
N VAL A 218 20.24 6.66 5.51
CA VAL A 218 19.50 5.56 6.18
C VAL A 218 19.45 4.31 5.29
N ALA A 219 19.18 4.47 4.00
CA ALA A 219 19.18 3.35 3.05
C ALA A 219 20.58 2.70 2.92
N ALA A 220 21.66 3.48 2.97
CA ALA A 220 23.02 2.95 2.94
C ALA A 220 23.34 2.10 4.18
N ASN A 221 22.87 2.51 5.37
CA ASN A 221 23.02 1.73 6.60
C ASN A 221 22.23 0.41 6.53
N ALA A 222 20.99 0.45 6.03
CA ALA A 222 20.13 -0.73 5.90
C ALA A 222 20.67 -1.79 4.90
N LYS A 223 21.62 -1.42 4.03
CA LYS A 223 22.21 -2.31 3.03
C LYS A 223 23.40 -3.13 3.56
N GLN A 224 24.00 -2.71 4.66
CA GLN A 224 25.17 -3.37 5.25
C GLN A 224 24.77 -4.66 5.99
#